data_af8c5e610fced34de0ca9a5c234b8861
#
_entry.id   af8c5e610fced34de0ca9a5c234b8861
#
_cell.length_a   1.000
_cell.length_b   1.000
_cell.length_c   1.000
_cell.angle_alpha   90.00
_cell.angle_beta   90.00
_cell.angle_gamma   90.00
#
_symmetry.space_group_name_H-M   'P 1'
#
loop_
_entity.id
_entity.type
_entity.pdbx_description
1 polymer ?
#
loop_
_entity_poly.entity_id
_entity_poly.type
_entity_poly.pdbx_seq_one_letter_code
_entity_poly.pdbx_strand_id
1 'polypeptide(L)'
;MNKSHPFDKSRPFDLICMGRVAVDFYADQIHSPLEHAQSFSRYLGGCAGNISVGTSRLGLKSAMFSCVGTDDMGVFLRNQLQFEGVDTSLLRSTPDHLTGLVVLGVSPPDRFPLIFYRENCADMQLSLIHISEPTRPR
;
A
#
# COMPACT_ATOMS: atom_id res chain seq x y z
N MET A 1 -5.21 31.37 -5.79
CA MET A 1 -3.76 31.19 -6.05
C MET A 1 -3.58 30.02 -6.99
N ASN A 2 -3.13 30.29 -8.20
CA ASN A 2 -2.85 29.25 -9.20
C ASN A 2 -1.52 28.60 -8.80
N LYS A 3 -1.57 27.53 -8.01
CA LYS A 3 -0.36 26.78 -7.66
C LYS A 3 0.11 26.10 -8.95
N SER A 4 1.17 26.64 -9.56
CA SER A 4 1.82 25.99 -10.70
C SER A 4 2.17 24.55 -10.30
N HIS A 5 1.76 23.59 -11.12
CA HIS A 5 2.12 22.19 -10.91
C HIS A 5 3.65 22.08 -10.85
N PRO A 6 4.24 21.47 -9.80
CA PRO A 6 5.68 21.53 -9.55
C PRO A 6 6.52 20.75 -10.57
N PHE A 7 5.89 19.87 -11.36
CA PHE A 7 6.57 19.00 -12.31
C PHE A 7 6.09 19.24 -13.74
N ASP A 8 6.89 18.78 -14.71
CA ASP A 8 6.54 18.81 -16.13
C ASP A 8 5.27 18.00 -16.39
N LYS A 9 4.23 18.66 -16.90
CA LYS A 9 2.91 18.06 -17.18
C LYS A 9 2.95 16.95 -18.23
N SER A 10 4.01 16.89 -19.06
CA SER A 10 4.18 15.85 -20.08
C SER A 10 4.56 14.49 -19.47
N ARG A 11 5.02 14.45 -18.23
CA ARG A 11 5.39 13.20 -17.56
C ARG A 11 4.16 12.37 -17.25
N PRO A 12 4.22 11.03 -17.41
CA PRO A 12 3.12 10.15 -17.04
C PRO A 12 2.87 10.16 -15.53
N PHE A 13 3.95 10.24 -14.73
CA PHE A 13 3.91 10.29 -13.27
C PHE A 13 4.74 11.45 -12.74
N ASP A 14 4.28 12.03 -11.64
CA ASP A 14 5.05 13.00 -10.85
C ASP A 14 5.86 12.28 -9.78
N LEU A 15 5.32 11.17 -9.26
CA LEU A 15 5.92 10.37 -8.21
C LEU A 15 5.61 8.89 -8.40
N ILE A 16 6.62 8.04 -8.28
CA ILE A 16 6.46 6.59 -8.15
C ILE A 16 6.89 6.20 -6.74
N CYS A 17 5.93 5.70 -5.96
CA CYS A 17 6.19 5.19 -4.62
C CYS A 17 6.52 3.69 -4.71
N MET A 18 7.74 3.32 -4.37
CA MET A 18 8.18 1.93 -4.36
C MET A 18 8.28 1.40 -2.94
N GLY A 19 7.72 0.23 -2.69
CA GLY A 19 7.88 -0.48 -1.42
C GLY A 19 6.60 -1.09 -0.90
N ARG A 20 6.46 -1.12 0.43
CA ARG A 20 5.38 -1.82 1.10
C ARG A 20 4.02 -1.15 0.87
N VAL A 21 3.07 -2.00 0.46
CA VAL A 21 1.63 -1.81 0.60
C VAL A 21 1.06 -3.04 1.29
N ALA A 22 0.25 -2.87 2.30
CA ALA A 22 -0.29 -3.95 3.13
C ALA A 22 -1.70 -3.59 3.62
N VAL A 23 -2.42 -4.56 4.13
CA VAL A 23 -3.70 -4.32 4.80
C VAL A 23 -3.46 -4.20 6.29
N ASP A 24 -3.92 -3.10 6.87
CA ASP A 24 -3.90 -2.87 8.30
C ASP A 24 -5.28 -3.20 8.88
N PHE A 25 -5.33 -4.14 9.83
CA PHE A 25 -6.51 -4.50 10.60
C PHE A 25 -6.43 -3.87 11.99
N TYR A 26 -7.24 -2.84 12.21
CA TYR A 26 -7.35 -2.17 13.50
C TYR A 26 -8.44 -2.83 14.35
N ALA A 27 -8.12 -3.23 15.57
CA ALA A 27 -9.12 -3.68 16.51
C ALA A 27 -10.14 -2.57 16.80
N ASP A 28 -11.43 -2.88 16.71
CA ASP A 28 -12.50 -1.90 16.96
C ASP A 28 -12.69 -1.64 18.47
N GLN A 29 -12.28 -2.57 19.33
CA GLN A 29 -12.36 -2.44 20.78
C GLN A 29 -11.16 -1.66 21.33
N ILE A 30 -11.30 -0.33 21.43
CA ILE A 30 -10.30 0.57 21.99
C ILE A 30 -10.09 0.24 23.48
N HIS A 31 -8.83 0.28 23.95
CA HIS A 31 -8.40 -0.05 25.31
C HIS A 31 -8.55 -1.54 25.70
N SER A 32 -8.95 -2.41 24.77
CA SER A 32 -8.94 -3.86 24.99
C SER A 32 -7.59 -4.46 24.61
N PRO A 33 -7.09 -5.44 25.35
CA PRO A 33 -5.98 -6.27 24.88
C PRO A 33 -6.29 -6.89 23.52
N LEU A 34 -5.29 -6.99 22.65
CA LEU A 34 -5.51 -7.43 21.27
C LEU A 34 -6.05 -8.87 21.18
N GLU A 35 -5.67 -9.73 22.11
CA GLU A 35 -6.18 -11.10 22.25
C GLU A 35 -7.68 -11.18 22.60
N HIS A 36 -8.27 -10.10 23.05
CA HIS A 36 -9.71 -9.99 23.34
C HIS A 36 -10.48 -9.26 22.26
N ALA A 37 -9.82 -8.78 21.20
CA ALA A 37 -10.49 -8.11 20.10
C ALA A 37 -11.37 -9.09 19.33
N GLN A 38 -12.63 -8.70 19.12
CA GLN A 38 -13.65 -9.54 18.46
C GLN A 38 -13.93 -9.09 17.02
N SER A 39 -13.58 -7.85 16.67
CA SER A 39 -13.81 -7.28 15.34
C SER A 39 -12.68 -6.34 14.96
N PHE A 40 -12.49 -6.17 13.66
CA PHE A 40 -11.43 -5.37 13.09
C PHE A 40 -11.92 -4.59 11.90
N SER A 41 -11.56 -3.32 11.83
CA SER A 41 -11.73 -2.49 10.66
C SER A 41 -10.48 -2.54 9.77
N ARG A 42 -10.69 -2.64 8.47
CA ARG A 42 -9.66 -2.83 7.46
C ARG A 42 -9.30 -1.52 6.77
N TYR A 43 -7.99 -1.24 6.67
CA TYR A 43 -7.45 -0.05 6.02
C TYR A 43 -6.27 -0.39 5.11
N LEU A 44 -6.01 0.49 4.13
CA LEU A 44 -4.77 0.47 3.39
C LEU A 44 -3.66 0.98 4.30
N GLY A 45 -2.56 0.24 4.36
CA GLY A 45 -1.37 0.56 5.12
C GLY A 45 -0.08 0.37 4.32
N GLY A 46 1.04 0.49 5.01
CA GLY A 46 2.37 0.47 4.42
C GLY A 46 2.88 1.86 4.04
N CYS A 47 4.16 2.13 4.33
CA CYS A 47 4.73 3.47 4.13
C CYS A 47 4.58 3.98 2.69
N ALA A 48 4.95 3.16 1.70
CA ALA A 48 4.86 3.56 0.29
C ALA A 48 3.40 3.71 -0.15
N GLY A 49 2.49 2.85 0.32
CA GLY A 49 1.05 2.98 0.09
C GLY A 49 0.50 4.30 0.62
N ASN A 50 0.81 4.63 1.88
CA ASN A 50 0.37 5.88 2.51
C ASN A 50 0.93 7.13 1.81
N ILE A 51 2.19 7.11 1.37
CA ILE A 51 2.80 8.21 0.63
C ILE A 51 2.11 8.39 -0.72
N SER A 52 1.83 7.30 -1.45
CA SER A 52 1.17 7.36 -2.76
C SER A 52 -0.23 7.97 -2.66
N VAL A 53 -1.00 7.57 -1.66
CA VAL A 53 -2.34 8.13 -1.38
C VAL A 53 -2.23 9.60 -0.98
N GLY A 54 -1.35 9.93 -0.03
CA GLY A 54 -1.18 11.29 0.44
C GLY A 54 -0.80 12.27 -0.67
N THR A 55 0.14 11.88 -1.53
CA THR A 55 0.59 12.71 -2.66
C THR A 55 -0.47 12.80 -3.77
N SER A 56 -1.24 11.73 -4.02
CA SER A 56 -2.39 11.78 -4.92
C SER A 56 -3.45 12.77 -4.45
N ARG A 57 -3.79 12.74 -3.15
CA ARG A 57 -4.73 13.71 -2.54
C ARG A 57 -4.23 15.17 -2.61
N LEU A 58 -2.91 15.37 -2.69
CA LEU A 58 -2.30 16.68 -2.91
C LEU A 58 -2.28 17.09 -4.40
N GLY A 59 -2.81 16.28 -5.30
CA GLY A 59 -2.95 16.58 -6.72
C GLY A 59 -1.78 16.13 -7.60
N LEU A 60 -0.88 15.29 -7.10
CA LEU A 60 0.21 14.71 -7.90
C LEU A 60 -0.27 13.45 -8.63
N LYS A 61 0.29 13.22 -9.83
CA LYS A 61 0.15 11.95 -10.56
C LYS A 61 1.02 10.88 -9.89
N SER A 62 0.47 10.26 -8.84
CA SER A 62 1.18 9.26 -8.05
C SER A 62 0.93 7.86 -8.59
N ALA A 63 1.97 7.04 -8.67
CA ALA A 63 1.88 5.62 -9.01
C ALA A 63 2.44 4.77 -7.87
N MET A 64 1.84 3.58 -7.68
CA MET A 64 2.31 2.60 -6.70
C MET A 64 3.09 1.49 -7.41
N PHE A 65 4.37 1.37 -7.09
CA PHE A 65 5.21 0.27 -7.53
C PHE A 65 5.42 -0.74 -6.39
N SER A 66 4.67 -1.82 -6.42
CA SER A 66 4.68 -2.88 -5.42
C SER A 66 4.20 -4.20 -6.00
N CYS A 67 4.04 -5.20 -5.14
CA CYS A 67 3.41 -6.46 -5.47
C CYS A 67 2.39 -6.83 -4.39
N VAL A 68 1.25 -7.37 -4.81
CA VAL A 68 0.20 -7.91 -3.93
C VAL A 68 -0.12 -9.33 -4.34
N GLY A 69 -0.74 -10.10 -3.45
CA GLY A 69 -1.28 -11.41 -3.81
C GLY A 69 -2.49 -11.30 -4.74
N THR A 70 -2.85 -12.40 -5.39
CA THR A 70 -4.14 -12.53 -6.12
C THR A 70 -5.31 -12.79 -5.18
N ASP A 71 -5.07 -12.81 -3.88
CA ASP A 71 -6.08 -12.94 -2.82
C ASP A 71 -6.97 -11.68 -2.69
N ASP A 72 -8.06 -11.80 -1.94
CA ASP A 72 -9.05 -10.72 -1.75
C ASP A 72 -8.46 -9.47 -1.08
N MET A 73 -7.37 -9.62 -0.29
CA MET A 73 -6.69 -8.49 0.32
C MET A 73 -5.87 -7.71 -0.71
N GLY A 74 -5.26 -8.41 -1.68
CA GLY A 74 -4.60 -7.77 -2.81
C GLY A 74 -5.58 -7.03 -3.72
N VAL A 75 -6.75 -7.61 -3.96
CA VAL A 75 -7.84 -6.95 -4.69
C VAL A 75 -8.31 -5.70 -3.96
N PHE A 76 -8.49 -5.78 -2.63
CA PHE A 76 -8.85 -4.63 -1.81
C PHE A 76 -7.83 -3.50 -1.93
N LEU A 77 -6.54 -3.79 -1.80
CA LEU A 77 -5.49 -2.76 -1.87
C LEU A 77 -5.48 -2.07 -3.24
N ARG A 78 -5.60 -2.84 -4.32
CA ARG A 78 -5.67 -2.29 -5.67
C ARG A 78 -6.85 -1.35 -5.84
N ASN A 79 -8.03 -1.79 -5.43
CA ASN A 79 -9.26 -1.00 -5.53
C ASN A 79 -9.18 0.27 -4.68
N GLN A 80 -8.62 0.17 -3.48
CA GLN A 80 -8.47 1.32 -2.59
C GLN A 80 -7.48 2.35 -3.15
N LEU A 81 -6.34 1.91 -3.70
CA LEU A 81 -5.39 2.79 -4.37
C LEU A 81 -6.02 3.51 -5.56
N GLN A 82 -6.76 2.79 -6.40
CA GLN A 82 -7.48 3.37 -7.54
C GLN A 82 -8.55 4.37 -7.10
N PHE A 83 -9.31 4.06 -6.05
CA PHE A 83 -10.29 4.98 -5.46
C PHE A 83 -9.64 6.29 -4.98
N GLU A 84 -8.43 6.21 -4.44
CA GLU A 84 -7.63 7.37 -4.00
C GLU A 84 -6.91 8.10 -5.17
N GLY A 85 -7.13 7.66 -6.41
CA GLY A 85 -6.53 8.28 -7.59
C GLY A 85 -5.06 7.92 -7.84
N VAL A 86 -4.55 6.88 -7.17
CA VAL A 86 -3.20 6.37 -7.40
C VAL A 86 -3.20 5.44 -8.61
N ASP A 87 -2.24 5.65 -9.52
CA ASP A 87 -2.04 4.75 -10.66
C ASP A 87 -1.50 3.39 -10.18
N THR A 88 -2.17 2.32 -10.58
CA THR A 88 -1.83 0.94 -10.20
C THR A 88 -1.24 0.12 -11.35
N SER A 89 -0.85 0.75 -12.45
CA SER A 89 -0.25 0.06 -13.61
C SER A 89 1.07 -0.63 -13.25
N LEU A 90 1.78 -0.10 -12.26
CA LEU A 90 3.03 -0.66 -11.74
C LEU A 90 2.82 -1.59 -10.53
N LEU A 91 1.59 -1.77 -10.06
CA LEU A 91 1.26 -2.69 -8.98
C LEU A 91 1.08 -4.09 -9.55
N ARG A 92 2.01 -4.97 -9.28
CA ARG A 92 1.99 -6.35 -9.74
C ARG A 92 1.07 -7.21 -8.87
N SER A 93 0.63 -8.35 -9.39
CA SER A 93 -0.06 -9.40 -8.62
C SER A 93 0.64 -10.74 -8.84
N THR A 94 0.70 -11.54 -7.79
CA THR A 94 1.28 -12.89 -7.83
C THR A 94 0.36 -13.90 -7.15
N PRO A 95 0.18 -15.09 -7.73
CA PRO A 95 -0.55 -16.18 -7.08
C PRO A 95 0.31 -16.92 -6.04
N ASP A 96 1.63 -16.74 -6.06
CA ASP A 96 2.59 -17.54 -5.29
C ASP A 96 2.78 -17.03 -3.86
N HIS A 97 2.38 -15.79 -3.57
CA HIS A 97 2.58 -15.14 -2.29
C HIS A 97 1.32 -14.37 -1.88
N LEU A 98 1.00 -14.43 -0.60
CA LEU A 98 -0.13 -13.70 -0.02
C LEU A 98 0.18 -12.21 0.13
N THR A 99 -0.87 -11.41 0.15
CA THR A 99 -0.81 -9.99 0.53
C THR A 99 -0.43 -9.84 1.99
N GLY A 100 0.50 -8.94 2.30
CA GLY A 100 0.94 -8.68 3.68
C GLY A 100 -0.16 -8.06 4.52
N LEU A 101 -0.26 -8.50 5.77
CA LEU A 101 -1.22 -8.00 6.75
C LEU A 101 -0.49 -7.46 7.98
N VAL A 102 -1.10 -6.46 8.62
CA VAL A 102 -0.70 -5.99 9.95
C VAL A 102 -1.96 -5.94 10.82
N VAL A 103 -1.86 -6.48 12.03
CA VAL A 103 -2.95 -6.44 13.02
C VAL A 103 -2.54 -5.49 14.13
N LEU A 104 -3.42 -4.57 14.47
CA LEU A 104 -3.15 -3.49 15.42
C LEU A 104 -4.19 -3.45 16.52
N GLY A 105 -3.70 -3.30 17.76
CA GLY A 105 -4.53 -2.92 18.90
C GLY A 105 -4.45 -1.41 19.14
N VAL A 106 -5.48 -0.85 19.73
CA VAL A 106 -5.58 0.60 20.00
C VAL A 106 -5.84 0.83 21.47
N SER A 107 -4.82 1.17 22.21
CA SER A 107 -4.92 1.49 23.65
C SER A 107 -4.18 2.80 23.96
N PRO A 108 -4.78 3.96 23.64
CA PRO A 108 -4.20 5.26 23.97
C PRO A 108 -3.94 5.40 25.47
N PRO A 109 -2.99 6.26 25.90
CA PRO A 109 -2.20 7.17 25.05
C PRO A 109 -0.94 6.53 24.44
N ASP A 110 -0.45 5.41 24.92
CA ASP A 110 0.93 4.95 24.68
C ASP A 110 1.06 3.48 24.26
N ARG A 111 -0.02 2.72 24.22
CA ARG A 111 0.01 1.30 23.87
C ARG A 111 -0.71 1.01 22.56
N PHE A 112 0.06 0.66 21.52
CA PHE A 112 -0.43 0.32 20.19
C PHE A 112 0.27 -0.96 19.69
N PRO A 113 -0.13 -2.14 20.18
CA PRO A 113 0.50 -3.40 19.78
C PRO A 113 0.30 -3.65 18.28
N LEU A 114 1.38 -4.09 17.62
CA LEU A 114 1.45 -4.36 16.20
C LEU A 114 1.93 -5.79 15.98
N ILE A 115 1.21 -6.54 15.16
CA ILE A 115 1.63 -7.88 14.73
C ILE A 115 1.71 -7.88 13.20
N PHE A 116 2.90 -8.17 12.68
CA PHE A 116 3.14 -8.22 11.24
C PHE A 116 3.02 -9.65 10.72
N TYR A 117 1.96 -9.93 9.98
CA TYR A 117 1.82 -11.16 9.19
C TYR A 117 2.36 -10.90 7.78
N ARG A 118 3.70 -10.82 7.68
CA ARG A 118 4.36 -10.35 6.47
C ARG A 118 5.55 -11.22 6.06
N GLU A 119 5.70 -12.36 6.65
CA GLU A 119 6.73 -13.31 6.27
C GLU A 119 6.46 -13.85 4.86
N ASN A 120 7.45 -13.71 3.96
CA ASN A 120 7.38 -14.17 2.57
C ASN A 120 6.14 -13.67 1.78
N CYS A 121 5.63 -12.48 2.09
CA CYS A 121 4.50 -11.89 1.39
C CYS A 121 4.86 -11.33 0.02
N ALA A 122 3.84 -11.04 -0.78
CA ALA A 122 3.99 -10.59 -2.17
C ALA A 122 4.84 -9.32 -2.31
N ASP A 123 4.70 -8.35 -1.41
CA ASP A 123 5.47 -7.10 -1.44
C ASP A 123 6.97 -7.29 -1.14
N MET A 124 7.36 -8.43 -0.55
CA MET A 124 8.75 -8.82 -0.34
C MET A 124 9.40 -9.37 -1.63
N GLN A 125 8.61 -9.67 -2.64
CA GLN A 125 9.08 -10.24 -3.92
C GLN A 125 9.47 -9.16 -4.93
N LEU A 126 9.46 -7.88 -4.54
CA LEU A 126 9.98 -6.80 -5.37
C LEU A 126 11.49 -6.94 -5.52
N SER A 127 11.94 -7.02 -6.77
CA SER A 127 13.35 -7.09 -7.11
C SER A 127 13.73 -5.90 -7.99
N LEU A 128 14.96 -5.41 -7.84
CA LEU A 128 15.52 -4.34 -8.67
C LEU A 128 15.52 -4.69 -10.17
N ILE A 129 15.59 -5.96 -10.55
CA ILE A 129 15.47 -6.38 -11.95
C ILE A 129 14.10 -6.04 -12.55
N HIS A 130 13.06 -5.88 -11.74
CA HIS A 130 11.74 -5.45 -12.20
C HIS A 130 11.69 -3.95 -12.54
N ILE A 131 12.70 -3.18 -12.11
CA ILE A 131 12.82 -1.74 -12.37
C ILE A 131 13.65 -1.49 -13.62
N SER A 132 14.64 -2.34 -13.88
CA SER A 132 15.74 -2.07 -14.82
C SER A 132 15.68 -2.84 -16.14
N GLU A 133 14.68 -3.72 -16.35
CA GLU A 133 14.51 -4.29 -17.69
C GLU A 133 13.69 -3.32 -18.57
N PRO A 134 14.36 -2.54 -19.44
CA PRO A 134 13.67 -2.02 -20.60
C PRO A 134 13.18 -3.25 -21.37
N THR A 135 11.88 -3.29 -21.69
CA THR A 135 11.34 -4.26 -22.64
C THR A 135 12.26 -4.33 -23.84
N ARG A 136 13.11 -5.36 -23.93
CA ARG A 136 13.83 -5.65 -25.16
C ARG A 136 12.77 -5.94 -26.22
N PRO A 137 12.69 -5.18 -27.31
CA PRO A 137 11.90 -5.60 -28.45
C PRO A 137 12.50 -6.92 -28.92
N ARG A 138 11.68 -7.93 -29.04
CA ARG A 138 12.04 -9.18 -29.74
C ARG A 138 12.11 -8.90 -31.22
#